data_2ad464f8e978a4d09e907edd3c82d788
#
_entry.id   2ad464f8e978a4d09e907edd3c82d788
#
_cell.length_a   1.000
_cell.length_b   1.000
_cell.length_c   1.000
_cell.angle_alpha   90.00
_cell.angle_beta   90.00
_cell.angle_gamma   90.00
#
_symmetry.space_group_name_H-M   'P 1'
#
loop_
_entity.id
_entity.type
_entity.pdbx_description
1 polymer ?
#
loop_
_entity_poly.entity_id
_entity_poly.type
_entity_poly.pdbx_seq_one_letter_code
_entity_poly.pdbx_strand_id
1 'polypeptide(L)'
;MKITAQQGRGQKIHILVDEEYRLTVTRDFWASQNIRPGDEIDDAEFAAFCEAAGSCRAFNAAVDILSRRDHSSKELQRKVARRSGAEFAREAVERLEEMGYVNDERYAHTLAQELYERRGMGKKRIEQELRQRGISRETASECAEELDGDDVERIKNLLETKFAGKFSDEKGRRRTFNALTRLGYGYSDIRSAMRSVDEEYEDTDDQFSC
;
A
#
# COMPACT_ATOMS: atom_id res chain seq x y z
N MET A 1 -22.43 -4.08 -37.70
CA MET A 1 -22.37 -5.36 -36.95
C MET A 1 -23.51 -5.40 -35.93
N LYS A 2 -24.12 -6.57 -35.72
CA LYS A 2 -25.26 -6.72 -34.82
C LYS A 2 -24.80 -7.07 -33.41
N ILE A 3 -25.12 -6.23 -32.41
CA ILE A 3 -24.79 -6.47 -30.99
C ILE A 3 -25.91 -7.24 -30.29
N THR A 4 -25.58 -8.25 -29.51
CA THR A 4 -26.54 -8.99 -28.68
C THR A 4 -25.94 -9.21 -27.27
N ALA A 5 -26.85 -9.50 -26.32
CA ALA A 5 -26.51 -9.64 -24.92
C ALA A 5 -27.10 -10.94 -24.35
N GLN A 6 -26.30 -11.73 -23.66
CA GLN A 6 -26.71 -12.96 -22.98
C GLN A 6 -26.48 -12.85 -21.50
N GLN A 7 -27.43 -13.29 -20.70
CA GLN A 7 -27.30 -13.34 -19.24
C GLN A 7 -26.20 -14.35 -18.85
N GLY A 8 -25.18 -13.87 -18.15
CA GLY A 8 -24.17 -14.69 -17.51
C GLY A 8 -24.50 -15.00 -16.03
N ARG A 9 -23.58 -15.61 -15.31
CA ARG A 9 -23.76 -15.93 -13.90
C ARG A 9 -23.69 -14.67 -13.03
N GLY A 10 -24.67 -14.48 -12.16
CA GLY A 10 -24.75 -13.33 -11.24
C GLY A 10 -25.05 -12.03 -11.99
N GLN A 11 -24.24 -11.01 -11.79
CA GLN A 11 -24.40 -9.67 -12.40
C GLN A 11 -23.67 -9.52 -13.75
N LYS A 12 -23.31 -10.64 -14.40
CA LYS A 12 -22.56 -10.62 -15.65
C LYS A 12 -23.48 -10.66 -16.85
N ILE A 13 -23.13 -9.88 -17.88
CA ILE A 13 -23.73 -9.89 -19.21
C ILE A 13 -22.62 -10.18 -20.22
N HIS A 14 -22.82 -11.19 -21.03
CA HIS A 14 -21.94 -11.54 -22.14
C HIS A 14 -22.40 -10.79 -23.39
N ILE A 15 -21.51 -10.03 -23.98
CA ILE A 15 -21.75 -9.26 -25.19
C ILE A 15 -21.23 -10.06 -26.37
N LEU A 16 -22.10 -10.25 -27.36
CA LEU A 16 -21.79 -10.89 -28.64
C LEU A 16 -21.98 -9.88 -29.75
N VAL A 17 -21.15 -9.98 -30.79
CA VAL A 17 -21.25 -9.23 -32.03
C VAL A 17 -21.27 -10.24 -33.15
N ASP A 18 -22.31 -10.17 -34.00
CA ASP A 18 -22.56 -11.14 -35.07
C ASP A 18 -22.51 -12.61 -34.58
N GLU A 19 -23.15 -12.84 -33.40
CA GLU A 19 -23.22 -14.12 -32.67
C GLU A 19 -21.88 -14.59 -32.03
N GLU A 20 -20.77 -13.88 -32.24
CA GLU A 20 -19.50 -14.19 -31.63
C GLU A 20 -19.32 -13.46 -30.29
N TYR A 21 -18.87 -14.20 -29.25
CA TYR A 21 -18.54 -13.60 -27.96
C TYR A 21 -17.38 -12.61 -28.10
N ARG A 22 -17.54 -11.41 -27.53
CA ARG A 22 -16.52 -10.36 -27.52
C ARG A 22 -16.02 -10.05 -26.11
N LEU A 23 -16.91 -9.73 -25.17
CA LEU A 23 -16.53 -9.35 -23.79
C LEU A 23 -17.66 -9.62 -22.81
N THR A 24 -17.32 -9.51 -21.54
CA THR A 24 -18.29 -9.57 -20.44
C THR A 24 -18.28 -8.25 -19.68
N VAL A 25 -19.46 -7.72 -19.41
CA VAL A 25 -19.71 -6.49 -18.64
C VAL A 25 -20.58 -6.78 -17.42
N THR A 26 -20.74 -5.79 -16.52
CA THR A 26 -21.74 -5.87 -15.45
C THR A 26 -23.11 -5.48 -15.98
N ARG A 27 -24.17 -5.96 -15.32
CA ARG A 27 -25.55 -5.62 -15.65
C ARG A 27 -25.78 -4.10 -15.56
N ASP A 28 -25.25 -3.45 -14.52
CA ASP A 28 -25.41 -2.01 -14.30
C ASP A 28 -24.74 -1.20 -15.42
N PHE A 29 -23.53 -1.61 -15.83
CA PHE A 29 -22.89 -0.98 -16.99
C PHE A 29 -23.70 -1.17 -18.26
N TRP A 30 -24.17 -2.39 -18.56
CA TRP A 30 -25.00 -2.63 -19.73
C TRP A 30 -26.29 -1.80 -19.73
N ALA A 31 -26.97 -1.73 -18.58
CA ALA A 31 -28.21 -0.94 -18.42
C ALA A 31 -27.98 0.58 -18.58
N SER A 32 -26.77 1.06 -18.31
CA SER A 32 -26.40 2.49 -18.49
C SER A 32 -26.07 2.87 -19.94
N GLN A 33 -25.95 1.88 -20.84
CA GLN A 33 -25.65 2.14 -22.24
C GLN A 33 -26.91 2.41 -23.02
N ASN A 34 -26.80 3.27 -24.07
CA ASN A 34 -27.93 3.53 -25.00
C ASN A 34 -28.03 2.47 -26.11
N ILE A 35 -27.41 1.30 -25.93
CA ILE A 35 -27.43 0.20 -26.88
C ILE A 35 -28.36 -0.89 -26.38
N ARG A 36 -29.21 -1.43 -27.27
CA ARG A 36 -30.15 -2.50 -26.96
C ARG A 36 -29.75 -3.80 -27.67
N PRO A 37 -30.14 -4.98 -27.13
CA PRO A 37 -29.88 -6.23 -27.80
C PRO A 37 -30.59 -6.27 -29.17
N GLY A 38 -29.83 -6.50 -30.23
CA GLY A 38 -30.28 -6.54 -31.60
C GLY A 38 -30.00 -5.29 -32.42
N ASP A 39 -29.52 -4.22 -31.82
CA ASP A 39 -29.12 -3.01 -32.52
C ASP A 39 -27.95 -3.28 -33.49
N GLU A 40 -27.95 -2.54 -34.59
CA GLU A 40 -26.83 -2.49 -35.53
C GLU A 40 -25.93 -1.30 -35.13
N ILE A 41 -24.67 -1.60 -34.89
CA ILE A 41 -23.64 -0.62 -34.53
C ILE A 41 -22.48 -0.70 -35.52
N ASP A 42 -21.77 0.40 -35.71
CA ASP A 42 -20.57 0.45 -36.50
C ASP A 42 -19.29 0.11 -35.67
N ASP A 43 -18.14 0.08 -36.34
CA ASP A 43 -16.86 -0.26 -35.71
C ASP A 43 -16.44 0.79 -34.67
N ALA A 44 -16.75 2.08 -34.91
CA ALA A 44 -16.41 3.17 -34.01
C ALA A 44 -17.29 3.14 -32.74
N GLU A 45 -18.58 2.89 -32.89
CA GLU A 45 -19.51 2.72 -31.77
C GLU A 45 -19.14 1.52 -30.89
N PHE A 46 -18.75 0.40 -31.52
CA PHE A 46 -18.28 -0.77 -30.78
C PHE A 46 -16.95 -0.51 -30.08
N ALA A 47 -16.01 0.20 -30.69
CA ALA A 47 -14.75 0.60 -30.05
C ALA A 47 -15.00 1.48 -28.84
N ALA A 48 -15.85 2.50 -28.94
CA ALA A 48 -16.23 3.36 -27.83
C ALA A 48 -16.91 2.57 -26.69
N PHE A 49 -17.78 1.60 -27.03
CA PHE A 49 -18.38 0.70 -26.05
C PHE A 49 -17.33 -0.15 -25.31
N CYS A 50 -16.34 -0.70 -26.01
CA CYS A 50 -15.26 -1.47 -25.40
C CYS A 50 -14.39 -0.64 -24.48
N GLU A 51 -14.10 0.60 -24.86
CA GLU A 51 -13.34 1.57 -24.05
C GLU A 51 -14.10 1.90 -22.77
N ALA A 52 -15.37 2.28 -22.87
CA ALA A 52 -16.23 2.55 -21.71
C ALA A 52 -16.34 1.32 -20.77
N ALA A 53 -16.44 0.12 -21.34
CA ALA A 53 -16.47 -1.13 -20.56
C ALA A 53 -15.13 -1.38 -19.85
N GLY A 54 -14.02 -1.06 -20.49
CA GLY A 54 -12.66 -1.13 -19.92
C GLY A 54 -12.49 -0.19 -18.73
N SER A 55 -12.86 1.07 -18.91
CA SER A 55 -12.82 2.11 -17.86
C SER A 55 -13.72 1.75 -16.67
N CYS A 56 -14.95 1.31 -16.92
CA CYS A 56 -15.88 0.87 -15.86
C CYS A 56 -15.32 -0.32 -15.08
N ARG A 57 -14.76 -1.30 -15.77
CA ARG A 57 -14.15 -2.48 -15.13
C ARG A 57 -12.93 -2.10 -14.27
N ALA A 58 -12.08 -1.20 -14.74
CA ALA A 58 -10.92 -0.72 -14.00
C ALA A 58 -11.35 0.05 -12.75
N PHE A 59 -12.32 0.95 -12.87
CA PHE A 59 -12.85 1.71 -11.74
C PHE A 59 -13.45 0.79 -10.67
N ASN A 60 -14.31 -0.16 -11.05
CA ASN A 60 -14.89 -1.12 -10.11
C ASN A 60 -13.82 -2.00 -9.44
N ALA A 61 -12.80 -2.41 -10.17
CA ALA A 61 -11.66 -3.15 -9.60
C ALA A 61 -10.87 -2.32 -8.60
N ALA A 62 -10.67 -1.03 -8.86
CA ALA A 62 -10.01 -0.10 -7.95
C ALA A 62 -10.82 0.10 -6.66
N VAL A 63 -12.12 0.32 -6.77
CA VAL A 63 -13.04 0.43 -5.62
C VAL A 63 -13.04 -0.86 -4.77
N ASP A 64 -13.09 -2.04 -5.41
CA ASP A 64 -13.02 -3.33 -4.69
C ASP A 64 -11.68 -3.50 -3.91
N ILE A 65 -10.58 -3.00 -4.46
CA ILE A 65 -9.29 -3.03 -3.78
C ILE A 65 -9.28 -2.07 -2.58
N LEU A 66 -9.76 -0.84 -2.75
CA LEU A 66 -9.81 0.18 -1.70
C LEU A 66 -10.79 -0.17 -0.57
N SER A 67 -11.87 -0.91 -0.85
CA SER A 67 -12.82 -1.34 0.18
C SER A 67 -12.21 -2.23 1.26
N ARG A 68 -11.04 -2.80 1.02
CA ARG A 68 -10.35 -3.71 1.94
C ARG A 68 -9.31 -3.01 2.80
N ARG A 69 -8.57 -2.05 2.23
CA ARG A 69 -7.59 -1.19 2.90
C ARG A 69 -7.16 -0.05 1.98
N ASP A 70 -6.59 0.96 2.56
CA ASP A 70 -5.96 2.06 1.83
C ASP A 70 -4.73 1.60 1.04
N HIS A 71 -4.47 2.29 -0.05
CA HIS A 71 -3.35 2.09 -0.94
C HIS A 71 -2.84 3.43 -1.45
N SER A 72 -1.54 3.51 -1.75
CA SER A 72 -1.05 4.64 -2.54
C SER A 72 -1.56 4.55 -3.99
N SER A 73 -1.60 5.69 -4.67
CA SER A 73 -1.99 5.81 -6.06
C SER A 73 -1.22 4.84 -6.96
N LYS A 74 0.11 4.80 -6.83
CA LYS A 74 0.97 3.90 -7.59
C LYS A 74 0.77 2.42 -7.25
N GLU A 75 0.53 2.08 -5.97
CA GLU A 75 0.22 0.69 -5.58
C GLU A 75 -1.12 0.25 -6.16
N LEU A 76 -2.16 1.10 -6.08
CA LEU A 76 -3.49 0.85 -6.62
C LEU A 76 -3.43 0.68 -8.15
N GLN A 77 -2.81 1.65 -8.84
CA GLN A 77 -2.64 1.61 -10.29
C GLN A 77 -1.99 0.29 -10.76
N ARG A 78 -0.90 -0.13 -10.11
CA ARG A 78 -0.19 -1.38 -10.42
C ARG A 78 -1.06 -2.62 -10.23
N LYS A 79 -1.94 -2.63 -9.21
CA LYS A 79 -2.86 -3.74 -8.95
C LYS A 79 -3.99 -3.81 -9.99
N VAL A 80 -4.58 -2.67 -10.32
CA VAL A 80 -5.66 -2.55 -11.32
C VAL A 80 -5.14 -2.88 -12.71
N ALA A 81 -3.95 -2.39 -13.07
CA ALA A 81 -3.34 -2.60 -14.39
C ALA A 81 -3.17 -4.09 -14.75
N ARG A 82 -2.94 -4.95 -13.77
CA ARG A 82 -2.85 -6.41 -14.00
C ARG A 82 -4.13 -7.04 -14.54
N ARG A 83 -5.28 -6.39 -14.34
CA ARG A 83 -6.61 -6.90 -14.72
C ARG A 83 -7.24 -6.13 -15.87
N SER A 84 -6.92 -4.85 -16.00
CA SER A 84 -7.63 -3.95 -16.89
C SER A 84 -6.74 -3.22 -17.90
N GLY A 85 -5.42 -3.40 -17.83
CA GLY A 85 -4.45 -2.63 -18.63
C GLY A 85 -4.01 -1.34 -17.94
N ALA A 86 -2.87 -0.80 -18.38
CA ALA A 86 -2.22 0.33 -17.70
C ALA A 86 -2.98 1.65 -17.86
N GLU A 87 -3.54 1.89 -19.04
CA GLU A 87 -4.27 3.13 -19.36
C GLU A 87 -5.54 3.27 -18.54
N PHE A 88 -6.43 2.28 -18.59
CA PHE A 88 -7.64 2.27 -17.76
C PHE A 88 -7.36 2.30 -16.26
N ALA A 89 -6.23 1.69 -15.83
CA ALA A 89 -5.84 1.75 -14.42
C ALA A 89 -5.44 3.16 -13.99
N ARG A 90 -4.72 3.90 -14.85
CA ARG A 90 -4.34 5.29 -14.59
C ARG A 90 -5.59 6.17 -14.48
N GLU A 91 -6.48 6.11 -15.46
CA GLU A 91 -7.72 6.89 -15.45
C GLU A 91 -8.60 6.59 -14.22
N ALA A 92 -8.74 5.31 -13.87
CA ALA A 92 -9.53 4.92 -12.71
C ALA A 92 -8.94 5.47 -11.40
N VAL A 93 -7.62 5.49 -11.26
CA VAL A 93 -6.95 6.01 -10.07
C VAL A 93 -7.04 7.54 -10.02
N GLU A 94 -6.76 8.26 -11.12
CA GLU A 94 -6.91 9.71 -11.23
C GLU A 94 -8.32 10.16 -10.82
N ARG A 95 -9.36 9.47 -11.31
CA ARG A 95 -10.74 9.74 -10.91
C ARG A 95 -10.99 9.51 -9.42
N LEU A 96 -10.39 8.49 -8.81
CA LEU A 96 -10.53 8.22 -7.38
C LEU A 96 -9.76 9.23 -6.52
N GLU A 97 -8.65 9.78 -7.03
CA GLU A 97 -7.92 10.89 -6.42
C GLU A 97 -8.79 12.18 -6.45
N GLU A 98 -9.37 12.53 -7.60
CA GLU A 98 -10.29 13.66 -7.74
C GLU A 98 -11.50 13.54 -6.79
N MET A 99 -12.01 12.35 -6.58
CA MET A 99 -13.10 12.06 -5.64
C MET A 99 -12.64 12.01 -4.17
N GLY A 100 -11.34 12.13 -3.88
CA GLY A 100 -10.76 12.09 -2.54
C GLY A 100 -10.68 10.71 -1.88
N TYR A 101 -10.97 9.63 -2.62
CA TYR A 101 -10.84 8.26 -2.11
C TYR A 101 -9.39 7.78 -2.06
N VAL A 102 -8.53 8.31 -2.94
CA VAL A 102 -7.08 8.09 -2.92
C VAL A 102 -6.41 9.40 -2.56
N ASN A 103 -5.51 9.35 -1.58
CA ASN A 103 -4.71 10.49 -1.16
C ASN A 103 -3.38 9.98 -0.61
N ASP A 104 -2.32 10.19 -1.39
CA ASP A 104 -0.99 9.69 -1.09
C ASP A 104 -0.38 10.30 0.18
N GLU A 105 -0.66 11.57 0.47
CA GLU A 105 -0.19 12.26 1.66
C GLU A 105 -0.83 11.65 2.94
N ARG A 106 -2.17 11.59 2.98
CA ARG A 106 -2.89 10.96 4.10
C ARG A 106 -2.46 9.51 4.31
N TYR A 107 -2.30 8.75 3.22
CA TYR A 107 -1.83 7.37 3.27
C TYR A 107 -0.41 7.27 3.84
N ALA A 108 0.49 8.16 3.42
CA ALA A 108 1.88 8.19 3.89
C ALA A 108 1.98 8.48 5.38
N HIS A 109 1.27 9.50 5.90
CA HIS A 109 1.21 9.82 7.33
C HIS A 109 0.69 8.65 8.16
N THR A 110 -0.46 8.08 7.75
CA THR A 110 -1.07 6.95 8.47
C THR A 110 -0.14 5.75 8.52
N LEU A 111 0.49 5.42 7.39
CA LEU A 111 1.42 4.30 7.32
C LEU A 111 2.71 4.56 8.08
N ALA A 112 3.27 5.77 8.01
CA ALA A 112 4.46 6.16 8.76
C ALA A 112 4.24 5.97 10.26
N GLN A 113 3.11 6.44 10.77
CA GLN A 113 2.73 6.29 12.18
C GLN A 113 2.58 4.82 12.58
N GLU A 114 1.91 4.00 11.76
CA GLU A 114 1.77 2.56 12.01
C GLU A 114 3.13 1.85 12.07
N LEU A 115 4.02 2.12 11.12
CA LEU A 115 5.36 1.52 11.05
C LEU A 115 6.22 1.96 12.23
N TYR A 116 6.10 3.22 12.63
CA TYR A 116 6.80 3.79 13.76
C TYR A 116 6.34 3.17 15.08
N GLU A 117 5.05 3.24 15.38
CA GLU A 117 4.50 2.82 16.68
C GLU A 117 4.45 1.30 16.83
N ARG A 118 3.88 0.60 15.85
CA ARG A 118 3.59 -0.82 15.97
C ARG A 118 4.76 -1.72 15.56
N ARG A 119 5.55 -1.27 14.56
CA ARG A 119 6.66 -2.06 14.05
C ARG A 119 8.01 -1.69 14.67
N GLY A 120 8.10 -0.56 15.36
CA GLY A 120 9.33 -0.05 15.94
C GLY A 120 10.40 0.25 14.88
N MET A 121 9.97 0.74 13.71
CA MET A 121 10.90 1.12 12.65
C MET A 121 11.47 2.51 12.90
N GLY A 122 12.73 2.73 12.59
CA GLY A 122 13.37 4.05 12.58
C GLY A 122 13.01 4.82 11.31
N LYS A 123 13.17 6.15 11.37
CA LYS A 123 12.79 7.11 10.32
C LYS A 123 13.32 6.74 8.93
N LYS A 124 14.58 6.34 8.82
CA LYS A 124 15.20 5.93 7.53
C LYS A 124 14.51 4.72 6.88
N ARG A 125 14.09 3.75 7.69
CA ARG A 125 13.40 2.58 7.18
C ARG A 125 11.96 2.90 6.78
N ILE A 126 11.31 3.79 7.51
CA ILE A 126 9.95 4.27 7.20
C ILE A 126 9.95 5.01 5.85
N GLU A 127 10.87 5.97 5.66
CA GLU A 127 11.04 6.66 4.37
C GLU A 127 11.20 5.65 3.22
N GLN A 128 12.06 4.64 3.40
CA GLN A 128 12.29 3.61 2.41
C GLN A 128 11.02 2.79 2.10
N GLU A 129 10.25 2.40 3.12
CA GLU A 129 8.98 1.67 2.96
C GLU A 129 7.93 2.49 2.23
N LEU A 130 7.80 3.78 2.54
CA LEU A 130 6.90 4.70 1.86
C LEU A 130 7.26 4.81 0.36
N ARG A 131 8.55 5.00 0.05
CA ARG A 131 9.03 5.08 -1.33
C ARG A 131 8.82 3.78 -2.12
N GLN A 132 8.99 2.61 -1.49
CA GLN A 132 8.70 1.31 -2.11
C GLN A 132 7.22 1.16 -2.47
N ARG A 133 6.34 1.82 -1.72
CA ARG A 133 4.89 1.87 -2.01
C ARG A 133 4.52 2.93 -3.03
N GLY A 134 5.49 3.69 -3.50
CA GLY A 134 5.33 4.66 -4.58
C GLY A 134 5.06 6.09 -4.13
N ILE A 135 5.15 6.37 -2.83
CA ILE A 135 5.11 7.75 -2.30
C ILE A 135 6.33 8.53 -2.82
N SER A 136 6.15 9.83 -3.08
CA SER A 136 7.21 10.72 -3.52
C SER A 136 8.35 10.75 -2.50
N ARG A 137 9.54 11.14 -2.93
CA ARG A 137 10.69 11.26 -2.02
C ARG A 137 10.45 12.37 -0.99
N GLU A 138 9.90 13.47 -1.45
CA GLU A 138 9.59 14.65 -0.65
C GLU A 138 8.61 14.28 0.47
N THR A 139 7.43 13.77 0.12
CA THR A 139 6.39 13.36 1.07
C THR A 139 6.90 12.27 2.02
N ALA A 140 7.68 11.30 1.53
CA ALA A 140 8.21 10.24 2.38
C ALA A 140 9.23 10.76 3.40
N SER A 141 10.07 11.74 3.03
CA SER A 141 11.02 12.41 3.93
C SER A 141 10.29 13.25 4.98
N GLU A 142 9.34 14.08 4.55
CA GLU A 142 8.52 14.92 5.42
C GLU A 142 7.78 14.07 6.47
N CYS A 143 7.06 13.05 6.04
CA CYS A 143 6.37 12.14 6.97
C CYS A 143 7.31 11.43 7.96
N ALA A 144 8.53 11.10 7.54
CA ALA A 144 9.50 10.46 8.43
C ALA A 144 10.11 11.47 9.42
N GLU A 145 10.33 12.73 9.01
CA GLU A 145 10.86 13.79 9.86
C GLU A 145 9.85 14.25 10.92
N GLU A 146 8.57 14.29 10.57
CA GLU A 146 7.47 14.67 11.47
C GLU A 146 7.22 13.67 12.60
N LEU A 147 7.78 12.46 12.52
CA LEU A 147 7.66 11.48 13.60
C LEU A 147 8.44 11.95 14.83
N ASP A 148 7.72 12.22 15.90
CA ASP A 148 8.30 12.66 17.17
C ASP A 148 8.88 11.48 17.95
N GLY A 149 10.06 11.69 18.56
CA GLY A 149 10.66 10.76 19.50
C GLY A 149 12.18 10.72 19.41
N ASP A 150 12.78 10.41 20.54
CA ASP A 150 14.22 10.15 20.67
C ASP A 150 14.51 8.71 20.25
N ASP A 151 15.31 8.55 19.18
CA ASP A 151 15.70 7.24 18.67
C ASP A 151 16.46 6.43 19.71
N VAL A 152 17.27 7.06 20.59
CA VAL A 152 18.02 6.37 21.67
C VAL A 152 17.04 5.76 22.66
N GLU A 153 16.07 6.53 23.13
CA GLU A 153 15.06 6.06 24.09
C GLU A 153 14.18 4.96 23.50
N ARG A 154 13.83 5.10 22.23
CA ARG A 154 13.06 4.06 21.51
C ARG A 154 13.85 2.77 21.37
N ILE A 155 15.14 2.85 21.09
CA ILE A 155 16.02 1.67 21.01
C ILE A 155 16.13 1.01 22.36
N LYS A 156 16.28 1.77 23.47
CA LYS A 156 16.29 1.23 24.84
C LYS A 156 15.03 0.40 25.10
N ASN A 157 13.86 0.97 24.82
CA ASN A 157 12.60 0.25 24.98
C ASN A 157 12.53 -1.03 24.13
N LEU A 158 13.05 -1.02 22.89
CA LEU A 158 13.16 -2.21 22.06
C LEU A 158 14.14 -3.25 22.65
N LEU A 159 15.24 -2.83 23.25
CA LEU A 159 16.20 -3.70 23.91
C LEU A 159 15.56 -4.41 25.11
N GLU A 160 14.78 -3.68 25.91
CA GLU A 160 14.11 -4.21 27.09
C GLU A 160 12.91 -5.13 26.76
N THR A 161 12.21 -4.86 25.65
CA THR A 161 11.00 -5.61 25.27
C THR A 161 11.29 -6.70 24.24
N LYS A 162 11.57 -6.31 23.00
CA LYS A 162 11.72 -7.22 21.86
C LYS A 162 13.02 -8.02 21.87
N PHE A 163 14.07 -7.40 22.43
CA PHE A 163 15.42 -7.99 22.48
C PHE A 163 15.84 -8.37 23.90
N ALA A 164 14.94 -8.39 24.88
CA ALA A 164 15.21 -8.77 26.25
C ALA A 164 15.99 -10.10 26.32
N GLY A 165 17.13 -10.11 27.01
CA GLY A 165 18.01 -11.26 27.16
C GLY A 165 18.73 -11.77 25.89
N LYS A 166 18.57 -11.07 24.74
CA LYS A 166 19.16 -11.49 23.47
C LYS A 166 20.53 -10.85 23.18
N PHE A 167 21.00 -9.96 24.04
CA PHE A 167 22.28 -9.24 23.86
C PHE A 167 23.23 -9.36 25.06
N SER A 168 23.05 -10.41 25.86
CA SER A 168 23.92 -10.72 27.03
C SER A 168 25.33 -11.19 26.66
N ASP A 169 25.50 -11.78 25.46
CA ASP A 169 26.80 -12.21 24.95
C ASP A 169 27.20 -11.39 23.70
N GLU A 170 28.45 -11.42 23.31
CA GLU A 170 28.98 -10.67 22.18
C GLU A 170 28.29 -11.02 20.86
N LYS A 171 27.95 -12.30 20.66
CA LYS A 171 27.25 -12.78 19.48
C LYS A 171 25.80 -12.26 19.44
N GLY A 172 25.11 -12.22 20.57
CA GLY A 172 23.78 -11.66 20.73
C GLY A 172 23.80 -10.15 20.48
N ARG A 173 24.77 -9.44 21.06
CA ARG A 173 24.98 -7.99 20.83
C ARG A 173 25.11 -7.66 19.35
N ARG A 174 25.97 -8.38 18.65
CA ARG A 174 26.16 -8.18 17.21
C ARG A 174 24.88 -8.46 16.41
N ARG A 175 24.11 -9.51 16.77
CA ARG A 175 22.84 -9.83 16.14
C ARG A 175 21.77 -8.75 16.38
N THR A 176 21.68 -8.27 17.62
CA THR A 176 20.75 -7.20 18.01
C THR A 176 21.11 -5.90 17.31
N PHE A 177 22.39 -5.52 17.29
CA PHE A 177 22.89 -4.37 16.55
C PHE A 177 22.47 -4.41 15.06
N ASN A 178 22.71 -5.54 14.40
CA ASN A 178 22.34 -5.72 12.99
C ASN A 178 20.80 -5.71 12.78
N ALA A 179 20.03 -6.16 13.76
CA ALA A 179 18.57 -6.11 13.70
C ALA A 179 18.05 -4.67 13.81
N LEU A 180 18.60 -3.88 14.72
CA LEU A 180 18.26 -2.45 14.89
C LEU A 180 18.68 -1.62 13.67
N THR A 181 19.86 -1.91 13.08
CA THR A 181 20.29 -1.29 11.82
C THR A 181 19.29 -1.60 10.68
N ARG A 182 18.79 -2.84 10.58
CA ARG A 182 17.75 -3.21 9.60
C ARG A 182 16.41 -2.56 9.87
N LEU A 183 16.13 -2.22 11.12
CA LEU A 183 14.97 -1.41 11.49
C LEU A 183 15.11 0.07 11.13
N GLY A 184 16.31 0.51 10.71
CA GLY A 184 16.56 1.86 10.19
C GLY A 184 17.11 2.84 11.21
N TYR A 185 17.55 2.37 12.38
CA TYR A 185 18.19 3.21 13.38
C TYR A 185 19.63 3.55 13.02
N GLY A 186 20.09 4.72 13.48
CA GLY A 186 21.45 5.20 13.29
C GLY A 186 22.48 4.39 14.09
N TYR A 187 23.69 4.28 13.57
CA TYR A 187 24.79 3.58 14.25
C TYR A 187 25.14 4.21 15.62
N SER A 188 25.18 5.55 15.67
CA SER A 188 25.43 6.32 16.90
C SER A 188 24.38 6.02 17.97
N ASP A 189 23.10 6.07 17.56
CA ASP A 189 21.97 5.95 18.47
C ASP A 189 21.86 4.53 19.04
N ILE A 190 22.12 3.51 18.20
CA ILE A 190 22.20 2.12 18.65
C ILE A 190 23.31 1.93 19.67
N ARG A 191 24.51 2.50 19.42
CA ARG A 191 25.63 2.39 20.37
C ARG A 191 25.33 3.11 21.68
N SER A 192 24.77 4.30 21.63
CA SER A 192 24.40 5.06 22.81
C SER A 192 23.35 4.32 23.65
N ALA A 193 22.30 3.80 23.01
CA ALA A 193 21.27 3.03 23.71
C ALA A 193 21.80 1.74 24.34
N MET A 194 22.64 0.98 23.60
CA MET A 194 23.22 -0.25 24.14
C MET A 194 24.14 0.00 25.32
N ARG A 195 24.92 1.11 25.31
CA ARG A 195 25.77 1.49 26.42
C ARG A 195 24.94 1.88 27.65
N SER A 196 23.92 2.69 27.50
CA SER A 196 23.05 3.11 28.61
C SER A 196 22.39 1.92 29.31
N VAL A 197 21.91 0.95 28.51
CA VAL A 197 21.31 -0.27 29.07
C VAL A 197 22.35 -1.10 29.85
N ASP A 198 23.61 -1.19 29.39
CA ASP A 198 24.68 -1.89 30.10
C ASP A 198 24.98 -1.21 31.44
N GLU A 199 25.10 0.13 31.46
CA GLU A 199 25.37 0.91 32.68
C GLU A 199 24.23 0.75 33.70
N GLU A 200 22.97 0.72 33.26
CA GLU A 200 21.80 0.50 34.12
C GLU A 200 21.78 -0.91 34.75
N TYR A 201 22.26 -1.94 34.04
CA TYR A 201 22.37 -3.30 34.60
C TYR A 201 23.52 -3.42 35.60
N GLU A 202 24.67 -2.77 35.38
CA GLU A 202 25.79 -2.76 36.29
C GLU A 202 25.41 -2.06 37.62
N ASP A 203 24.75 -0.92 37.59
CA ASP A 203 24.27 -0.19 38.78
C ASP A 203 23.23 -0.97 39.63
N THR A 204 22.41 -1.80 38.97
CA THR A 204 21.43 -2.65 39.67
C THR A 204 22.07 -3.85 40.37
N ASP A 205 23.08 -4.47 39.78
CA ASP A 205 23.78 -5.61 40.38
C ASP A 205 24.62 -5.17 41.64
N ASP A 206 25.17 -3.95 41.65
CA ASP A 206 25.88 -3.40 42.80
C ASP A 206 24.95 -3.08 44.00
N GLN A 207 23.65 -2.79 43.77
CA GLN A 207 22.69 -2.53 44.84
C GLN A 207 22.19 -3.80 45.53
N PHE A 208 22.32 -4.98 44.94
CA PHE A 208 21.92 -6.27 45.51
C PHE A 208 23.08 -7.08 46.09
N SER A 209 24.33 -6.56 46.07
CA SER A 209 25.52 -7.22 46.55
C SER A 209 25.98 -6.77 47.97
N CYS A 210 25.09 -6.22 48.81
CA CYS A 210 25.37 -5.88 50.20
C CYS A 210 24.60 -6.79 51.17
#